data_a51d8734d4cb2ea6ea9894d6f7854826
#
_entry.id   a51d8734d4cb2ea6ea9894d6f7854826
#
_cell.length_a   1.000
_cell.length_b   1.000
_cell.length_c   1.000
_cell.angle_alpha   90.00
_cell.angle_beta   90.00
_cell.angle_gamma   90.00
#
_symmetry.space_group_name_H-M   'P 1'
#
loop_
_entity.id
_entity.type
_entity.pdbx_description
1 polymer ?
#
loop_
_entity_poly.entity_id
_entity_poly.type
_entity_poly.pdbx_seq_one_letter_code
_entity_poly.pdbx_strand_id
1 'polypeptide(L)'
;MHPIVGCMEKDSRLVVGLMSGTSADGVDAALCRITGHGTASKIEQLGFVFQPFSGEIRREILRLASGNSACAADFCKMNFLLGELYVQAVEALCAETGIRAEQIDLIGSHGQTFWHIPLPETYLGHSFRSTFQLGE
;
A
#
# COMPACT_ATOMS: atom_id res chain seq x y z
N MET A 1 12.15 -23.81 -2.08
CA MET A 1 12.79 -22.47 -1.96
C MET A 1 11.70 -21.45 -1.71
N HIS A 2 11.87 -20.55 -0.76
CA HIS A 2 10.85 -19.51 -0.48
C HIS A 2 10.74 -18.57 -1.70
N PRO A 3 9.54 -18.17 -2.16
CA PRO A 3 9.37 -17.36 -3.38
C PRO A 3 10.20 -16.08 -3.41
N ILE A 4 10.42 -15.44 -2.27
CA ILE A 4 11.22 -14.22 -2.16
C ILE A 4 12.70 -14.44 -2.56
N VAL A 5 13.25 -15.63 -2.31
CA VAL A 5 14.63 -15.95 -2.70
C VAL A 5 14.77 -15.98 -4.22
N GLY A 6 13.82 -16.64 -4.90
CA GLY A 6 13.79 -16.64 -6.37
C GLY A 6 13.61 -15.23 -6.97
N CYS A 7 12.84 -14.37 -6.30
CA CYS A 7 12.71 -12.96 -6.68
C CYS A 7 14.05 -12.20 -6.52
N MET A 8 14.79 -12.46 -5.45
CA MET A 8 16.09 -11.80 -5.18
C MET A 8 17.18 -12.18 -6.18
N GLU A 9 17.13 -13.38 -6.75
CA GLU A 9 18.13 -13.88 -7.72
C GLU A 9 17.90 -13.36 -9.15
N LYS A 10 16.75 -12.74 -9.43
CA LYS A 10 16.47 -12.19 -10.77
C LYS A 10 17.23 -10.90 -11.01
N ASP A 11 17.81 -10.75 -12.20
CA ASP A 11 18.41 -9.49 -12.64
C ASP A 11 17.36 -8.41 -12.92
N SER A 12 16.14 -8.81 -13.29
CA SER A 12 15.02 -7.92 -13.57
C SER A 12 13.74 -8.46 -12.94
N ARG A 13 12.97 -7.58 -12.29
CA ARG A 13 11.74 -7.93 -11.55
C ARG A 13 10.62 -7.00 -11.96
N LEU A 14 9.41 -7.55 -12.05
CA LEU A 14 8.18 -6.78 -12.15
C LEU A 14 7.62 -6.56 -10.74
N VAL A 15 7.53 -5.31 -10.34
CA VAL A 15 7.14 -4.91 -8.99
C VAL A 15 5.96 -3.96 -9.06
N VAL A 16 4.94 -4.21 -8.25
CA VAL A 16 3.84 -3.27 -8.04
C VAL A 16 4.06 -2.51 -6.75
N GLY A 17 3.97 -1.19 -6.80
CA GLY A 17 3.91 -0.31 -5.65
C GLY A 17 2.49 0.18 -5.43
N LEU A 18 1.99 0.08 -4.18
CA LEU A 18 0.67 0.55 -3.78
C LEU A 18 0.80 1.64 -2.73
N MET A 19 0.05 2.72 -2.91
CA MET A 19 0.03 3.85 -1.99
C MET A 19 -1.39 4.37 -1.79
N SER A 20 -1.76 4.60 -0.53
CA SER A 20 -2.95 5.39 -0.19
C SER A 20 -2.59 6.35 0.94
N GLY A 21 -2.68 7.63 0.66
CA GLY A 21 -2.24 8.69 1.57
C GLY A 21 -3.34 9.21 2.49
N THR A 22 -3.02 10.28 3.22
CA THR A 22 -3.93 10.91 4.19
C THR A 22 -5.13 11.60 3.56
N SER A 23 -5.11 11.87 2.24
CA SER A 23 -6.27 12.38 1.49
C SER A 23 -7.43 11.39 1.43
N ALA A 24 -7.14 10.09 1.61
CA ALA A 24 -8.12 8.99 1.62
C ALA A 24 -9.05 9.02 0.41
N ASP A 25 -8.54 9.36 -0.77
CA ASP A 25 -9.30 9.50 -2.01
C ASP A 25 -9.25 8.24 -2.90
N GLY A 26 -8.23 7.41 -2.73
CA GLY A 26 -8.08 6.17 -3.48
C GLY A 26 -6.73 5.52 -3.30
N VAL A 27 -6.44 4.57 -4.17
CA VAL A 27 -5.19 3.81 -4.23
C VAL A 27 -4.44 4.17 -5.50
N ASP A 28 -3.21 4.63 -5.34
CA ASP A 28 -2.23 4.70 -6.43
C ASP A 28 -1.56 3.33 -6.58
N ALA A 29 -1.54 2.80 -7.80
CA ALA A 29 -0.86 1.56 -8.13
C ALA A 29 0.07 1.79 -9.32
N ALA A 30 1.35 1.51 -9.15
CA ALA A 30 2.37 1.65 -10.17
C ALA A 30 3.03 0.30 -10.46
N LEU A 31 3.10 -0.09 -11.74
CA LEU A 31 3.90 -1.23 -12.19
C LEU A 31 5.26 -0.74 -12.65
N CYS A 32 6.30 -1.30 -12.07
CA CYS A 32 7.67 -0.96 -12.39
C CYS A 32 8.48 -2.21 -12.77
N ARG A 33 9.39 -2.03 -13.73
CA ARG A 33 10.51 -2.95 -13.93
C ARG A 33 11.71 -2.44 -13.15
N ILE A 34 12.22 -3.27 -12.25
CA ILE A 34 13.43 -2.97 -11.47
C ILE A 34 14.55 -3.89 -11.94
N THR A 35 15.63 -3.32 -12.47
CA THR A 35 16.79 -4.06 -12.97
C THR A 35 18.01 -3.75 -12.11
N GLY A 36 18.79 -4.78 -11.77
CA GLY A 36 19.96 -4.67 -10.91
C GLY A 36 19.65 -4.74 -9.42
N HIS A 37 20.63 -4.40 -8.59
CA HIS A 37 20.59 -4.55 -7.15
C HIS A 37 21.18 -3.33 -6.42
N GLY A 38 20.69 -3.06 -5.22
CA GLY A 38 21.19 -2.01 -4.34
C GLY A 38 21.17 -0.62 -5.01
N THR A 39 22.23 0.13 -4.87
CA THR A 39 22.36 1.49 -5.42
C THR A 39 22.49 1.56 -6.94
N ALA A 40 22.77 0.42 -7.60
CA ALA A 40 22.85 0.31 -9.07
C ALA A 40 21.49 -0.03 -9.70
N SER A 41 20.42 -0.15 -8.93
CA SER A 41 19.08 -0.45 -9.46
C SER A 41 18.60 0.64 -10.40
N LYS A 42 18.00 0.20 -11.51
CA LYS A 42 17.28 1.07 -12.47
C LYS A 42 15.80 0.76 -12.37
N ILE A 43 14.98 1.80 -12.34
CA ILE A 43 13.51 1.70 -12.23
C ILE A 43 12.90 2.27 -13.51
N GLU A 44 12.07 1.47 -14.18
CA GLU A 44 11.28 1.85 -15.33
C GLU A 44 9.80 1.67 -14.97
N GLN A 45 9.02 2.75 -14.98
CA GLN A 45 7.58 2.66 -14.78
C GLN A 45 6.91 2.18 -16.07
N LEU A 46 6.17 1.06 -15.98
CA LEU A 46 5.47 0.43 -17.10
C LEU A 46 3.99 0.80 -17.16
N GLY A 47 3.39 1.16 -16.03
CA GLY A 47 2.00 1.54 -15.95
C GLY A 47 1.67 2.19 -14.61
N PHE A 48 0.52 2.88 -14.59
CA PHE A 48 0.01 3.53 -13.38
C PHE A 48 -1.52 3.62 -13.47
N VAL A 49 -2.19 3.29 -12.38
CA VAL A 49 -3.62 3.52 -12.23
C VAL A 49 -3.90 4.18 -10.88
N PHE A 50 -4.93 5.03 -10.86
CA PHE A 50 -5.54 5.53 -9.64
C PHE A 50 -6.92 4.90 -9.51
N GLN A 51 -7.13 4.15 -8.43
CA GLN A 51 -8.39 3.51 -8.10
C GLN A 51 -9.09 4.32 -7.00
N PRO A 52 -10.14 5.10 -7.33
CA PRO A 52 -10.80 5.94 -6.34
C PRO A 52 -11.59 5.10 -5.33
N PHE A 53 -11.64 5.55 -4.08
CA PHE A 53 -12.57 5.02 -3.09
C PHE A 53 -13.98 5.57 -3.33
N SER A 54 -14.99 4.77 -2.98
CA SER A 54 -16.36 5.29 -2.92
C SER A 54 -16.47 6.37 -1.84
N GLY A 55 -17.45 7.27 -2.00
CA GLY A 55 -17.69 8.29 -0.99
C GLY A 55 -18.01 7.74 0.40
N GLU A 56 -18.59 6.54 0.47
CA GLU A 56 -18.85 5.82 1.73
C GLU A 56 -17.57 5.34 2.39
N ILE A 57 -16.70 4.66 1.63
CA ILE A 57 -15.40 4.17 2.11
C ILE A 57 -14.54 5.34 2.57
N ARG A 58 -14.47 6.40 1.78
CA ARG A 58 -13.71 7.61 2.14
C ARG A 58 -14.19 8.23 3.45
N ARG A 59 -15.50 8.36 3.64
CA ARG A 59 -16.08 8.91 4.89
C ARG A 59 -15.71 8.03 6.09
N GLU A 60 -15.76 6.71 5.93
CA GLU A 60 -15.41 5.78 7.01
C GLU A 60 -13.92 5.83 7.36
N ILE A 61 -13.02 5.89 6.37
CA ILE A 61 -11.58 6.08 6.60
C ILE A 61 -11.34 7.37 7.39
N LEU A 62 -11.95 8.49 6.98
CA LEU A 62 -11.79 9.77 7.67
C LEU A 62 -12.39 9.76 9.08
N ARG A 63 -13.52 9.06 9.30
CA ARG A 63 -14.09 8.86 10.65
C ARG A 63 -13.11 8.14 11.56
N LEU A 64 -12.53 7.04 11.09
CA LEU A 64 -11.55 6.26 11.85
C LEU A 64 -10.27 7.07 12.12
N ALA A 65 -9.78 7.79 11.10
CA ALA A 65 -8.61 8.63 11.22
C ALA A 65 -8.80 9.85 12.15
N SER A 66 -10.05 10.28 12.39
CA SER A 66 -10.33 11.36 13.35
C SER A 66 -10.17 10.97 14.81
N GLY A 67 -10.11 9.66 15.10
CA GLY A 67 -10.04 9.12 16.45
C GLY A 67 -11.36 9.22 17.24
N ASN A 68 -12.42 9.77 16.64
CA ASN A 68 -13.72 9.94 17.30
C ASN A 68 -14.58 8.69 17.10
N SER A 69 -15.04 8.09 18.20
CA SER A 69 -15.98 6.96 18.19
C SER A 69 -15.51 5.73 17.42
N ALA A 70 -14.19 5.54 17.26
CA ALA A 70 -13.58 4.38 16.62
C ALA A 70 -13.19 3.32 17.67
N CYS A 71 -13.38 2.05 17.35
CA CYS A 71 -12.93 0.94 18.18
C CYS A 71 -12.02 -0.02 17.39
N ALA A 72 -11.32 -0.90 18.09
CA ALA A 72 -10.39 -1.86 17.47
C ALA A 72 -11.07 -2.74 16.40
N ALA A 73 -12.34 -3.10 16.59
CA ALA A 73 -13.09 -3.90 15.64
C ALA A 73 -13.32 -3.16 14.31
N ASP A 74 -13.47 -1.84 14.32
CA ASP A 74 -13.62 -1.03 13.12
C ASP A 74 -12.33 -1.04 12.29
N PHE A 75 -11.19 -0.86 12.96
CA PHE A 75 -9.88 -0.94 12.30
C PHE A 75 -9.60 -2.34 11.74
N CYS A 76 -9.99 -3.39 12.47
CA CYS A 76 -9.85 -4.77 12.00
C CYS A 76 -10.62 -4.98 10.68
N LYS A 77 -11.89 -4.58 10.62
CA LYS A 77 -12.71 -4.68 9.41
C LYS A 77 -12.16 -3.85 8.26
N MET A 78 -11.74 -2.62 8.56
CA MET A 78 -11.19 -1.70 7.56
C MET A 78 -9.88 -2.23 6.97
N ASN A 79 -9.03 -2.89 7.76
CA ASN A 79 -7.80 -3.50 7.30
C ASN A 79 -8.05 -4.49 6.16
N PHE A 80 -8.99 -5.41 6.34
CA PHE A 80 -9.35 -6.40 5.32
C PHE A 80 -10.06 -5.79 4.12
N LEU A 81 -10.96 -4.82 4.34
CA LEU A 81 -11.62 -4.11 3.24
C LEU A 81 -10.59 -3.38 2.36
N LEU A 82 -9.61 -2.73 2.94
CA LEU A 82 -8.53 -2.07 2.20
C LEU A 82 -7.71 -3.07 1.40
N GLY A 83 -7.42 -4.26 1.95
CA GLY A 83 -6.76 -5.34 1.22
C GLY A 83 -7.50 -5.72 -0.06
N GLU A 84 -8.83 -5.89 0.03
CA GLU A 84 -9.68 -6.16 -1.15
C GLU A 84 -9.64 -5.03 -2.18
N LEU A 85 -9.65 -3.77 -1.74
CA LEU A 85 -9.55 -2.60 -2.62
C LEU A 85 -8.18 -2.50 -3.30
N TYR A 86 -7.13 -2.91 -2.60
CA TYR A 86 -5.77 -2.96 -3.16
C TYR A 86 -5.64 -4.05 -4.23
N VAL A 87 -6.28 -5.21 -4.03
CA VAL A 87 -6.36 -6.24 -5.07
C VAL A 87 -7.04 -5.69 -6.32
N GLN A 88 -8.16 -4.97 -6.18
CA GLN A 88 -8.84 -4.34 -7.32
C GLN A 88 -7.94 -3.33 -8.06
N ALA A 89 -7.13 -2.56 -7.34
CA ALA A 89 -6.17 -1.64 -7.95
C ALA A 89 -5.07 -2.40 -8.74
N VAL A 90 -4.59 -3.53 -8.23
CA VAL A 90 -3.63 -4.39 -8.95
C VAL A 90 -4.28 -5.01 -10.20
N GLU A 91 -5.52 -5.49 -10.10
CA GLU A 91 -6.26 -6.03 -11.25
C GLU A 91 -6.48 -4.98 -12.34
N ALA A 92 -6.85 -3.75 -11.95
CA ALA A 92 -6.98 -2.64 -12.89
C ALA A 92 -5.65 -2.30 -13.57
N LEU A 93 -4.55 -2.32 -12.82
CA LEU A 93 -3.20 -2.10 -13.34
C LEU A 93 -2.77 -3.20 -14.31
N CYS A 94 -3.10 -4.46 -14.01
CA CYS A 94 -2.88 -5.60 -14.89
C CYS A 94 -3.66 -5.45 -16.20
N ALA A 95 -4.92 -5.05 -16.13
CA ALA A 95 -5.76 -4.82 -17.31
C ALA A 95 -5.22 -3.68 -18.19
N GLU A 96 -4.77 -2.58 -17.58
CA GLU A 96 -4.20 -1.43 -18.28
C GLU A 96 -2.89 -1.76 -19.00
N THR A 97 -2.02 -2.55 -18.34
CA THR A 97 -0.67 -2.85 -18.84
C THR A 97 -0.58 -4.11 -19.70
N GLY A 98 -1.62 -4.96 -19.68
CA GLY A 98 -1.60 -6.29 -20.30
C GLY A 98 -0.68 -7.30 -19.59
N ILE A 99 -0.15 -6.96 -18.42
CA ILE A 99 0.68 -7.85 -17.60
C ILE A 99 -0.25 -8.71 -16.73
N ARG A 100 -0.04 -10.03 -16.73
CA ARG A 100 -0.81 -10.93 -15.87
C ARG A 100 -0.27 -10.92 -14.45
N ALA A 101 -1.14 -11.12 -13.47
CA ALA A 101 -0.78 -11.12 -12.05
C ALA A 101 0.36 -12.12 -11.70
N GLU A 102 0.39 -13.28 -12.37
CA GLU A 102 1.44 -14.29 -12.15
C GLU A 102 2.83 -13.86 -12.63
N GLN A 103 2.91 -12.80 -13.42
CA GLN A 103 4.20 -12.23 -13.87
C GLN A 103 4.77 -11.21 -12.89
N ILE A 104 3.97 -10.78 -11.90
CA ILE A 104 4.40 -9.85 -10.86
C ILE A 104 5.24 -10.62 -9.84
N ASP A 105 6.47 -10.17 -9.64
CA ASP A 105 7.42 -10.81 -8.72
C ASP A 105 7.22 -10.38 -7.26
N LEU A 106 6.77 -9.12 -7.06
CA LEU A 106 6.63 -8.54 -5.73
C LEU A 106 5.58 -7.42 -5.74
N ILE A 107 4.81 -7.34 -4.67
CA ILE A 107 3.94 -6.20 -4.37
C ILE A 107 4.44 -5.55 -3.08
N GLY A 108 4.75 -4.26 -3.15
CA GLY A 108 5.05 -3.42 -1.99
C GLY A 108 3.87 -2.49 -1.71
N SER A 109 3.34 -2.54 -0.50
CA SER A 109 2.23 -1.68 -0.09
C SER A 109 2.65 -0.77 1.06
N HIS A 110 2.36 0.52 0.94
CA HIS A 110 2.46 1.46 2.04
C HIS A 110 1.26 1.34 3.00
N GLY A 111 0.14 0.85 2.51
CA GLY A 111 -1.12 0.87 3.22
C GLY A 111 -1.80 2.26 3.22
N GLN A 112 -3.00 2.33 3.81
CA GLN A 112 -3.72 3.57 4.08
C GLN A 112 -3.27 4.15 5.42
N THR A 113 -2.82 5.38 5.42
CA THR A 113 -2.42 6.08 6.64
C THR A 113 -3.64 6.54 7.42
N PHE A 114 -3.77 6.09 8.68
CA PHE A 114 -4.81 6.52 9.62
C PHE A 114 -4.31 7.53 10.62
N TRP A 115 -3.07 7.39 11.08
CA TRP A 115 -2.48 8.31 12.05
C TRP A 115 -0.98 8.47 11.82
N HIS A 116 -0.46 9.67 12.03
CA HIS A 116 0.95 9.94 11.90
C HIS A 116 1.41 10.96 12.93
N ILE A 117 2.39 10.58 13.75
CA ILE A 117 2.98 11.40 14.80
C ILE A 117 4.46 11.64 14.43
N PRO A 118 4.74 12.73 13.67
CA PRO A 118 6.09 12.99 13.17
C PRO A 118 7.05 13.55 14.23
N LEU A 119 6.52 14.13 15.30
CA LEU A 119 7.31 14.66 16.41
C LEU A 119 7.27 13.70 17.59
N PRO A 120 8.35 13.63 18.41
CA PRO A 120 8.35 12.78 19.59
C PRO A 120 7.25 13.19 20.58
N GLU A 121 6.44 12.21 20.99
CA GLU A 121 5.44 12.35 22.04
C GLU A 121 5.74 11.36 23.17
N THR A 122 5.42 11.75 24.41
CA THR A 122 5.60 10.87 25.58
C THR A 122 4.31 10.11 25.86
N TYR A 123 4.40 8.80 25.88
CA TYR A 123 3.31 7.91 26.23
C TYR A 123 3.80 6.84 27.25
N LEU A 124 3.17 6.75 28.39
CA LEU A 124 3.54 5.85 29.49
C LEU A 124 5.03 5.95 29.91
N GLY A 125 5.58 7.17 29.90
CA GLY A 125 6.98 7.42 30.27
C GLY A 125 8.01 7.17 29.16
N HIS A 126 7.59 6.74 27.97
CA HIS A 126 8.44 6.51 26.81
C HIS A 126 8.21 7.57 25.74
N SER A 127 9.29 8.06 25.11
CA SER A 127 9.22 9.04 24.02
C SER A 127 9.51 8.39 22.69
N PHE A 128 8.60 8.51 21.72
CA PHE A 128 8.75 7.96 20.36
C PHE A 128 7.95 8.77 19.34
N ARG A 129 8.29 8.55 18.08
CA ARG A 129 7.46 8.89 16.90
C ARG A 129 6.71 7.65 16.49
N SER A 130 5.54 7.82 15.93
CA SER A 130 4.73 6.67 15.49
C SER A 130 3.93 6.98 14.25
N THR A 131 3.54 5.91 13.56
CA THR A 131 2.66 5.97 12.41
C THR A 131 1.81 4.71 12.37
N PHE A 132 0.60 4.82 11.80
CA PHE A 132 -0.35 3.73 11.74
C PHE A 132 -0.95 3.63 10.35
N GLN A 133 -0.66 2.53 9.65
CA GLN A 133 -1.19 2.17 8.34
C GLN A 133 -1.90 0.84 8.40
N LEU A 134 -2.92 0.66 7.54
CA LEU A 134 -3.68 -0.56 7.34
C LEU A 134 -3.77 -0.92 5.86
N GLY A 135 -4.11 -2.19 5.56
CA GLY A 135 -4.34 -2.70 4.21
C GLY A 135 -3.56 -3.97 3.91
N GLU A 136 -3.76 -5.00 4.72
CA GLU A 136 -3.24 -6.36 4.48
C GLU A 136 -4.11 -7.15 3.50
#